data_0dd61cdeaa6476212d0c00e29f0467a9
#
_entry.id   0dd61cdeaa6476212d0c00e29f0467a9
#
_cell.length_a   1.000
_cell.length_b   1.000
_cell.length_c   1.000
_cell.angle_alpha   90.00
_cell.angle_beta   90.00
_cell.angle_gamma   90.00
#
_symmetry.space_group_name_H-M   'P 1'
#
loop_
_entity.id
_entity.type
_entity.pdbx_description
1 polymer ?
#
loop_
_entity_poly.entity_id
_entity_poly.type
_entity_poly.pdbx_seq_one_letter_code
_entity_poly.pdbx_strand_id
1 'polypeptide(L)'
;LRNLKMQLDPHFLFNSLSVLSGLISIDPVLAERFTVRLARVYRSFIKRIDSEYLDLEESLSLATDYMELMKVRFPFISFKIQPFEFRCNEYLVSLSLQIILENAVKHNTSSAEQPIEVTIERQEDRIVISNNRTHTTRHESDIIPSMGLGLSNLKDRTRLLCGKDLLVVQDETHFEVSIPIITGN
;
A
#
# COMPACT_ATOMS: atom_id res chain seq x y z
N LEU A 1 19.83 -14.05 -3.03
CA LEU A 1 19.05 -13.12 -3.88
C LEU A 1 17.71 -13.69 -4.41
N ARG A 2 17.42 -14.99 -4.25
CA ARG A 2 16.19 -15.62 -4.78
C ARG A 2 14.95 -15.57 -3.87
N ASN A 3 15.07 -15.17 -2.60
CA ASN A 3 13.97 -15.20 -1.63
C ASN A 3 13.27 -13.85 -1.39
N LEU A 4 13.63 -12.81 -2.16
CA LEU A 4 13.00 -11.48 -2.09
C LEU A 4 11.94 -11.25 -3.18
N LYS A 5 11.59 -12.26 -3.96
CA LYS A 5 10.39 -12.19 -4.81
C LYS A 5 9.21 -12.05 -3.87
N MET A 6 8.66 -10.86 -3.78
CA MET A 6 7.38 -10.63 -3.11
C MET A 6 6.42 -11.67 -3.66
N GLN A 7 6.04 -12.62 -2.82
CA GLN A 7 4.92 -13.49 -3.11
C GLN A 7 3.73 -12.54 -3.25
N LEU A 8 3.19 -12.44 -4.47
CA LEU A 8 1.83 -11.90 -4.65
C LEU A 8 1.01 -12.56 -3.56
N ASP A 9 0.47 -11.78 -2.62
CA ASP A 9 -0.30 -12.37 -1.53
C ASP A 9 -1.50 -13.13 -2.14
N PRO A 10 -1.46 -14.47 -2.20
CA PRO A 10 -2.55 -15.25 -2.78
C PRO A 10 -3.85 -14.97 -2.07
N HIS A 11 -3.77 -14.60 -0.80
CA HIS A 11 -4.88 -14.25 0.05
C HIS A 11 -5.56 -12.93 -0.40
N PHE A 12 -4.77 -11.94 -0.87
CA PHE A 12 -5.33 -10.74 -1.47
C PHE A 12 -6.16 -11.08 -2.72
N LEU A 13 -5.65 -11.98 -3.58
CA LEU A 13 -6.36 -12.41 -4.78
C LEU A 13 -7.66 -13.13 -4.43
N PHE A 14 -7.62 -14.15 -3.56
CA PHE A 14 -8.80 -14.91 -3.17
C PHE A 14 -9.86 -14.03 -2.51
N ASN A 15 -9.44 -13.11 -1.65
CA ASN A 15 -10.35 -12.15 -1.02
C ASN A 15 -10.98 -11.20 -2.05
N SER A 16 -10.20 -10.72 -3.03
CA SER A 16 -10.71 -9.86 -4.09
C SER A 16 -11.72 -10.59 -4.98
N LEU A 17 -11.49 -11.85 -5.29
CA LEU A 17 -12.43 -12.68 -6.05
C LEU A 17 -13.73 -12.94 -5.25
N SER A 18 -13.63 -13.14 -3.94
CA SER A 18 -14.81 -13.30 -3.08
C SER A 18 -15.66 -12.02 -3.04
N VAL A 19 -15.02 -10.84 -2.92
CA VAL A 19 -15.70 -9.54 -3.00
C VAL A 19 -16.38 -9.38 -4.36
N LEU A 20 -15.66 -9.65 -5.45
CA LEU A 20 -16.20 -9.56 -6.81
C LEU A 20 -17.42 -10.46 -6.99
N SER A 21 -17.36 -11.71 -6.52
CA SER A 21 -18.49 -12.65 -6.59
C SER A 21 -19.74 -12.10 -5.88
N GLY A 22 -19.57 -11.46 -4.73
CA GLY A 22 -20.66 -10.79 -4.03
C GLY A 22 -21.22 -9.59 -4.79
N LEU A 23 -20.35 -8.79 -5.40
CA LEU A 23 -20.75 -7.58 -6.12
C LEU A 23 -21.54 -7.86 -7.41
N ILE A 24 -21.26 -8.96 -8.12
CA ILE A 24 -21.91 -9.29 -9.40
C ILE A 24 -23.45 -9.27 -9.30
N SER A 25 -24.00 -9.76 -8.20
CA SER A 25 -25.44 -9.82 -8.00
C SER A 25 -26.04 -8.56 -7.38
N ILE A 26 -25.25 -7.75 -6.67
CA ILE A 26 -25.69 -6.59 -5.89
C ILE A 26 -25.54 -5.30 -6.70
N ASP A 27 -24.36 -5.09 -7.27
CA ASP A 27 -24.00 -3.90 -8.05
C ASP A 27 -23.07 -4.29 -9.21
N PRO A 28 -23.63 -4.69 -10.36
CA PRO A 28 -22.86 -5.10 -11.53
C PRO A 28 -21.91 -4.01 -12.06
N VAL A 29 -22.29 -2.73 -11.93
CA VAL A 29 -21.45 -1.59 -12.36
C VAL A 29 -20.23 -1.46 -11.48
N LEU A 30 -20.39 -1.59 -10.18
CA LEU A 30 -19.27 -1.61 -9.24
C LEU A 30 -18.40 -2.87 -9.44
N ALA A 31 -19.01 -4.03 -9.71
CA ALA A 31 -18.29 -5.26 -10.03
C ALA A 31 -17.38 -5.11 -11.25
N GLU A 32 -17.88 -4.48 -12.32
CA GLU A 32 -17.08 -4.19 -13.51
C GLU A 32 -15.88 -3.28 -13.19
N ARG A 33 -16.12 -2.15 -12.51
CA ARG A 33 -15.07 -1.22 -12.10
C ARG A 33 -14.03 -1.90 -11.20
N PHE A 34 -14.49 -2.71 -10.24
CA PHE A 34 -13.63 -3.49 -9.36
C PHE A 34 -12.75 -4.45 -10.15
N THR A 35 -13.31 -5.17 -11.12
CA THR A 35 -12.59 -6.10 -12.00
C THR A 35 -11.50 -5.41 -12.80
N VAL A 36 -11.81 -4.26 -13.41
CA VAL A 36 -10.84 -3.47 -14.20
C VAL A 36 -9.66 -3.01 -13.33
N ARG A 37 -9.93 -2.48 -12.12
CA ARG A 37 -8.88 -2.07 -11.18
C ARG A 37 -8.06 -3.25 -10.69
N LEU A 38 -8.71 -4.35 -10.33
CA LEU A 38 -8.04 -5.58 -9.89
C LEU A 38 -7.06 -6.08 -10.96
N ALA A 39 -7.52 -6.14 -12.21
CA ALA A 39 -6.67 -6.54 -13.34
C ALA A 39 -5.48 -5.60 -13.55
N ARG A 40 -5.67 -4.27 -13.37
CA ARG A 40 -4.60 -3.28 -13.47
C ARG A 40 -3.56 -3.47 -12.36
N VAL A 41 -3.99 -3.59 -11.11
CA VAL A 41 -3.12 -3.82 -9.96
C VAL A 41 -2.32 -5.11 -10.14
N TYR A 42 -2.95 -6.22 -10.49
CA TYR A 42 -2.26 -7.49 -10.71
C TYR A 42 -1.29 -7.46 -11.89
N ARG A 43 -1.67 -6.84 -12.99
CA ARG A 43 -0.77 -6.71 -14.16
C ARG A 43 0.46 -5.88 -13.80
N SER A 44 0.29 -4.83 -13.01
CA SER A 44 1.40 -4.02 -12.54
C SER A 44 2.32 -4.83 -11.63
N PHE A 45 1.78 -5.60 -10.70
CA PHE A 45 2.57 -6.48 -9.83
C PHE A 45 3.41 -7.49 -10.64
N ILE A 46 2.78 -8.18 -11.60
CA ILE A 46 3.47 -9.18 -12.42
C ILE A 46 4.59 -8.54 -13.26
N LYS A 47 4.30 -7.41 -13.92
CA LYS A 47 5.30 -6.72 -14.74
C LYS A 47 6.50 -6.21 -13.96
N ARG A 48 6.33 -5.96 -12.65
CA ARG A 48 7.32 -5.27 -11.83
C ARG A 48 7.99 -6.16 -10.78
N ILE A 49 7.73 -7.46 -10.83
CA ILE A 49 8.42 -8.43 -9.95
C ILE A 49 9.96 -8.30 -10.08
N ASP A 50 10.46 -7.98 -11.28
CA ASP A 50 11.88 -7.85 -11.55
C ASP A 50 12.34 -6.36 -11.66
N SER A 51 11.43 -5.39 -11.48
CA SER A 51 11.77 -3.97 -11.52
C SER A 51 12.17 -3.47 -10.13
N GLU A 52 13.30 -2.79 -10.05
CA GLU A 52 13.80 -2.20 -8.80
C GLU A 52 13.10 -0.89 -8.48
N TYR A 53 12.76 -0.12 -9.50
CA TYR A 53 12.20 1.23 -9.40
C TYR A 53 10.90 1.36 -10.19
N LEU A 54 10.06 2.27 -9.75
CA LEU A 54 8.82 2.67 -10.40
C LEU A 54 8.74 4.19 -10.40
N ASP A 55 8.35 4.74 -11.54
CA ASP A 55 8.05 6.18 -11.66
C ASP A 55 7.10 6.63 -10.55
N LEU A 56 7.32 7.84 -10.01
CA LEU A 56 6.57 8.35 -8.87
C LEU A 56 5.08 8.51 -9.18
N GLU A 57 4.75 9.06 -10.36
CA GLU A 57 3.36 9.26 -10.77
C GLU A 57 2.66 7.90 -10.96
N GLU A 58 3.34 6.96 -11.59
CA GLU A 58 2.82 5.60 -11.75
C GLU A 58 2.66 4.86 -10.41
N SER A 59 3.59 5.07 -9.46
CA SER A 59 3.50 4.52 -8.10
C SER A 59 2.25 5.01 -7.37
N LEU A 60 1.92 6.30 -7.49
CA LEU A 60 0.74 6.89 -6.85
C LEU A 60 -0.56 6.48 -7.55
N SER A 61 -0.53 6.36 -8.88
CA SER A 61 -1.68 5.83 -9.64
C SER A 61 -2.02 4.40 -9.20
N LEU A 62 -1.01 3.55 -9.06
CA LEU A 62 -1.18 2.18 -8.59
C LEU A 62 -1.64 2.11 -7.13
N ALA A 63 -1.10 2.97 -6.26
CA ALA A 63 -1.54 3.10 -4.88
C ALA A 63 -3.02 3.50 -4.80
N THR A 64 -3.45 4.43 -5.65
CA THR A 64 -4.86 4.85 -5.75
C THR A 64 -5.76 3.68 -6.17
N ASP A 65 -5.41 2.95 -7.24
CA ASP A 65 -6.18 1.78 -7.67
C ASP A 65 -6.27 0.72 -6.55
N TYR A 66 -5.17 0.48 -5.84
CA TYR A 66 -5.13 -0.45 -4.71
C TYR A 66 -6.07 -0.01 -3.58
N MET A 67 -6.03 1.27 -3.18
CA MET A 67 -6.87 1.78 -2.11
C MET A 67 -8.36 1.80 -2.47
N GLU A 68 -8.69 2.05 -3.72
CA GLU A 68 -10.07 1.95 -4.20
C GLU A 68 -10.62 0.51 -4.13
N LEU A 69 -9.77 -0.51 -4.34
CA LEU A 69 -10.14 -1.91 -4.09
C LEU A 69 -10.34 -2.17 -2.60
N MET A 70 -9.47 -1.60 -1.75
CA MET A 70 -9.58 -1.74 -0.29
C MET A 70 -10.84 -1.10 0.26
N LYS A 71 -11.27 0.07 -0.23
CA LYS A 71 -12.50 0.74 0.21
C LYS A 71 -13.76 -0.10 -0.01
N VAL A 72 -13.81 -0.90 -1.07
CA VAL A 72 -14.96 -1.80 -1.33
C VAL A 72 -15.05 -2.87 -0.23
N ARG A 73 -13.91 -3.35 0.26
CA ARG A 73 -13.83 -4.37 1.31
C ARG A 73 -13.92 -3.79 2.73
N PHE A 74 -13.37 -2.61 2.92
CA PHE A 74 -13.27 -1.92 4.19
C PHE A 74 -13.88 -0.51 4.07
N PRO A 75 -15.20 -0.37 4.22
CA PRO A 75 -15.93 0.87 3.92
C PRO A 75 -15.53 2.05 4.83
N PHE A 76 -14.92 1.79 5.96
CA PHE A 76 -14.49 2.82 6.92
C PHE A 76 -13.00 3.17 6.78
N ILE A 77 -12.46 3.09 5.55
CA ILE A 77 -11.13 3.59 5.21
C ILE A 77 -11.28 4.84 4.35
N SER A 78 -10.70 5.94 4.79
CA SER A 78 -10.47 7.12 3.97
C SER A 78 -9.03 7.14 3.45
N PHE A 79 -8.86 7.62 2.23
CA PHE A 79 -7.57 7.74 1.59
C PHE A 79 -7.47 9.09 0.89
N LYS A 80 -6.38 9.81 1.14
CA LYS A 80 -6.13 11.12 0.57
C LYS A 80 -4.68 11.24 0.11
N ILE A 81 -4.48 11.71 -1.12
CA ILE A 81 -3.18 12.18 -1.59
C ILE A 81 -3.23 13.71 -1.55
N GLN A 82 -2.32 14.34 -0.82
CA GLN A 82 -2.16 15.78 -0.84
C GLN A 82 -1.60 16.20 -2.20
N PRO A 83 -2.13 17.26 -2.81
CA PRO A 83 -1.61 17.73 -4.08
C PRO A 83 -0.15 18.17 -3.97
N PHE A 84 0.69 17.75 -4.92
CA PHE A 84 2.05 18.23 -5.08
C PHE A 84 2.46 18.15 -6.57
N GLU A 85 3.53 18.85 -6.91
CA GLU A 85 4.06 18.85 -8.27
C GLU A 85 4.98 17.63 -8.50
N PHE A 86 4.76 16.95 -9.62
CA PHE A 86 5.68 15.93 -10.12
C PHE A 86 6.84 16.57 -10.86
N ARG A 87 8.02 16.01 -10.67
CA ARG A 87 9.22 16.39 -11.43
C ARG A 87 9.62 15.22 -12.33
N CYS A 88 10.28 15.53 -13.42
CA CYS A 88 10.80 14.50 -14.31
C CYS A 88 11.83 13.62 -13.60
N ASN A 89 11.90 12.35 -13.98
CA ASN A 89 12.88 11.38 -13.47
C ASN A 89 12.83 11.17 -11.95
N GLU A 90 11.65 11.21 -11.36
CA GLU A 90 11.42 10.84 -9.96
C GLU A 90 10.86 9.43 -9.85
N TYR A 91 11.47 8.61 -9.00
CA TYR A 91 11.14 7.21 -8.83
C TYR A 91 11.02 6.84 -7.35
N LEU A 92 10.26 5.77 -7.07
CA LEU A 92 10.27 5.09 -5.78
C LEU A 92 10.77 3.65 -5.95
N VAL A 93 11.21 3.03 -4.87
CA VAL A 93 11.45 1.59 -4.85
C VAL A 93 10.13 0.88 -5.19
N SER A 94 10.17 -0.03 -6.16
CA SER A 94 8.96 -0.71 -6.66
C SER A 94 8.15 -1.34 -5.55
N LEU A 95 6.83 -1.17 -5.62
CA LEU A 95 5.82 -1.71 -4.69
C LEU A 95 5.91 -1.17 -3.25
N SER A 96 6.72 -0.14 -2.99
CA SER A 96 6.88 0.44 -1.66
C SER A 96 5.55 0.97 -1.08
N LEU A 97 4.78 1.71 -1.88
CA LEU A 97 3.49 2.26 -1.45
C LEU A 97 2.50 1.14 -1.10
N GLN A 98 2.42 0.08 -1.91
CA GLN A 98 1.53 -1.05 -1.66
C GLN A 98 1.84 -1.76 -0.35
N ILE A 99 3.12 -2.02 -0.07
CA ILE A 99 3.55 -2.66 1.18
C ILE A 99 3.11 -1.84 2.40
N ILE A 100 3.28 -0.51 2.33
CA ILE A 100 2.94 0.38 3.43
C ILE A 100 1.42 0.50 3.60
N LEU A 101 0.68 0.65 2.49
CA LEU A 101 -0.78 0.71 2.50
C LEU A 101 -1.41 -0.59 2.99
N GLU A 102 -0.84 -1.73 2.61
CA GLU A 102 -1.25 -3.04 3.12
C GLU A 102 -1.06 -3.14 4.63
N ASN A 103 0.06 -2.64 5.15
CA ASN A 103 0.30 -2.58 6.58
C ASN A 103 -0.72 -1.69 7.30
N ALA A 104 -1.05 -0.52 6.76
CA ALA A 104 -2.06 0.37 7.34
C ALA A 104 -3.43 -0.31 7.46
N VAL A 105 -3.82 -1.13 6.47
CA VAL A 105 -5.09 -1.86 6.49
C VAL A 105 -5.04 -3.09 7.40
N LYS A 106 -3.95 -3.84 7.39
CA LYS A 106 -3.82 -5.10 8.17
C LYS A 106 -3.74 -4.87 9.68
N HIS A 107 -3.15 -3.76 10.11
CA HIS A 107 -2.83 -3.52 11.51
C HIS A 107 -3.82 -2.63 12.24
N ASN A 108 -4.88 -2.23 11.55
CA ASN A 108 -5.95 -1.43 12.12
C ASN A 108 -7.29 -2.12 11.94
N THR A 109 -8.18 -1.99 12.92
CA THR A 109 -9.59 -2.34 12.77
C THR A 109 -10.36 -1.07 12.41
N SER A 110 -11.10 -1.10 11.30
CA SER A 110 -11.93 0.05 10.91
C SER A 110 -13.39 -0.19 11.29
N SER A 111 -14.02 0.82 11.87
CA SER A 111 -15.45 0.87 12.14
C SER A 111 -15.99 2.28 11.83
N ALA A 112 -17.30 2.45 11.92
CA ALA A 112 -17.91 3.76 11.76
C ALA A 112 -17.44 4.77 12.84
N GLU A 113 -17.17 4.26 14.06
CA GLU A 113 -16.71 5.06 15.20
C GLU A 113 -15.19 5.33 15.15
N GLN A 114 -14.45 4.44 14.51
CA GLN A 114 -13.00 4.52 14.39
C GLN A 114 -12.57 4.26 12.95
N PRO A 115 -12.78 5.21 12.03
CA PRO A 115 -12.33 5.08 10.65
C PRO A 115 -10.80 5.10 10.58
N ILE A 116 -10.25 4.39 9.60
CA ILE A 116 -8.82 4.50 9.26
C ILE A 116 -8.67 5.64 8.26
N GLU A 117 -7.81 6.58 8.56
CA GLU A 117 -7.46 7.69 7.68
C GLU A 117 -6.02 7.52 7.21
N VAL A 118 -5.84 7.33 5.90
CA VAL A 118 -4.52 7.22 5.29
C VAL A 118 -4.24 8.44 4.44
N THR A 119 -3.12 9.09 4.68
CA THR A 119 -2.68 10.25 3.90
C THR A 119 -1.34 9.97 3.25
N ILE A 120 -1.21 10.37 1.99
CA ILE A 120 0.07 10.42 1.28
C ILE A 120 0.38 11.88 0.97
N GLU A 121 1.58 12.31 1.30
CA GLU A 121 2.06 13.65 0.99
C GLU A 121 3.53 13.65 0.58
N ARG A 122 3.95 14.72 -0.08
CA ARG A 122 5.35 14.95 -0.40
C ARG A 122 5.96 15.90 0.63
N GLN A 123 7.07 15.49 1.21
CA GLN A 123 7.90 16.33 2.05
C GLN A 123 9.32 16.35 1.47
N GLU A 124 9.68 17.45 0.84
CA GLU A 124 10.99 17.63 0.17
C GLU A 124 11.32 16.52 -0.83
N ASP A 125 12.31 15.69 -0.52
CA ASP A 125 12.79 14.56 -1.34
C ASP A 125 12.19 13.21 -0.86
N ARG A 126 11.04 13.24 -0.15
CA ARG A 126 10.39 12.05 0.40
C ARG A 126 8.90 12.02 0.12
N ILE A 127 8.37 10.81 0.01
CA ILE A 127 6.93 10.56 0.11
C ILE A 127 6.65 10.02 1.50
N VAL A 128 5.75 10.70 2.19
CA VAL A 128 5.33 10.36 3.55
C VAL A 128 3.94 9.75 3.49
N ILE A 129 3.80 8.57 4.05
CA ILE A 129 2.52 7.88 4.21
C ILE A 129 2.24 7.80 5.70
N SER A 130 1.11 8.35 6.10
CA SER A 130 0.68 8.34 7.50
C SER A 130 -0.72 7.76 7.65
N ASN A 131 -0.96 7.11 8.77
CA ASN A 131 -2.30 6.69 9.17
C ASN A 131 -2.49 6.81 10.68
N ASN A 132 -3.73 7.08 11.09
CA ASN A 132 -4.12 6.93 12.49
C ASN A 132 -4.08 5.45 12.88
N ARG A 133 -3.82 5.18 14.15
CA ARG A 133 -3.89 3.84 14.72
C ARG A 133 -5.19 3.70 15.50
N THR A 134 -5.94 2.67 15.13
CA THR A 134 -7.13 2.29 15.88
C THR A 134 -6.74 1.20 16.89
N HIS A 135 -7.22 1.30 18.12
CA HIS A 135 -6.93 0.29 19.15
C HIS A 135 -7.48 -1.06 18.70
N THR A 136 -6.59 -1.98 18.43
CA THR A 136 -6.96 -3.36 18.14
C THR A 136 -7.24 -4.07 19.46
N THR A 137 -8.47 -4.46 19.71
CA THR A 137 -8.84 -5.47 20.71
C THR A 137 -8.51 -6.90 20.23
N ARG A 138 -7.67 -7.05 19.22
CA ARG A 138 -7.20 -8.37 18.78
C ARG A 138 -6.24 -8.91 19.82
N HIS A 139 -6.55 -10.08 20.33
CA HIS A 139 -5.65 -10.84 21.21
C HIS A 139 -4.30 -11.06 20.48
N GLU A 140 -3.19 -11.02 21.23
CA GLU A 140 -1.84 -11.24 20.70
C GLU A 140 -1.69 -12.53 19.88
N SER A 141 -2.59 -13.49 20.05
CA SER A 141 -2.65 -14.76 19.29
C SER A 141 -3.03 -14.60 17.81
N ASP A 142 -3.62 -13.46 17.41
CA ASP A 142 -4.05 -13.20 16.02
C ASP A 142 -3.03 -12.39 15.21
N ILE A 143 -1.91 -12.08 15.84
CA ILE A 143 -0.79 -11.40 15.18
C ILE A 143 -0.07 -12.43 14.30
N ILE A 144 -0.42 -12.45 13.04
CA ILE A 144 0.33 -13.25 12.05
C ILE A 144 1.77 -12.72 12.04
N PRO A 145 2.79 -13.60 12.21
CA PRO A 145 4.21 -13.20 12.27
C PRO A 145 4.75 -12.48 11.03
N SER A 146 3.94 -12.30 9.98
CA SER A 146 4.33 -11.62 8.74
C SER A 146 4.46 -10.09 8.86
N MET A 147 4.08 -9.51 10.00
CA MET A 147 4.03 -8.05 10.23
C MET A 147 5.35 -7.31 10.06
N GLY A 148 6.46 -7.94 10.45
CA GLY A 148 7.77 -7.29 10.38
C GLY A 148 8.49 -7.50 9.04
N LEU A 149 8.18 -8.58 8.32
CA LEU A 149 8.96 -9.01 7.15
C LEU A 149 8.79 -8.07 5.95
N GLY A 150 7.57 -7.60 5.65
CA GLY A 150 7.33 -6.73 4.50
C GLY A 150 8.03 -5.38 4.63
N LEU A 151 7.85 -4.72 5.77
CA LEU A 151 8.46 -3.40 6.02
C LEU A 151 9.96 -3.50 6.25
N SER A 152 10.43 -4.55 6.93
CA SER A 152 11.86 -4.82 7.09
C SER A 152 12.54 -5.05 5.74
N ASN A 153 11.96 -5.91 4.90
CA ASN A 153 12.47 -6.15 3.55
C ASN A 153 12.45 -4.87 2.68
N LEU A 154 11.42 -4.04 2.82
CA LEU A 154 11.37 -2.76 2.12
C LEU A 154 12.47 -1.82 2.60
N LYS A 155 12.74 -1.76 3.91
CA LYS A 155 13.82 -0.97 4.49
C LYS A 155 15.19 -1.38 3.94
N ASP A 156 15.46 -2.68 3.93
CA ASP A 156 16.73 -3.22 3.42
C ASP A 156 16.86 -2.96 1.91
N ARG A 157 15.78 -3.15 1.14
CA ARG A 157 15.75 -2.83 -0.29
C ARG A 157 16.00 -1.34 -0.55
N THR A 158 15.33 -0.47 0.18
CA THR A 158 15.48 0.98 0.02
C THR A 158 16.92 1.40 0.28
N ARG A 159 17.53 0.90 1.35
CA ARG A 159 18.94 1.18 1.67
C ARG A 159 19.90 0.65 0.61
N LEU A 160 19.66 -0.55 0.11
CA LEU A 160 20.50 -1.18 -0.91
C LEU A 160 20.43 -0.43 -2.25
N LEU A 161 19.24 -0.01 -2.66
CA LEU A 161 18.99 0.54 -3.99
C LEU A 161 19.28 2.05 -4.09
N CYS A 162 19.03 2.82 -3.04
CA CYS A 162 19.21 4.28 -3.09
C CYS A 162 20.17 4.85 -2.04
N GLY A 163 20.77 3.99 -1.20
CA GLY A 163 21.71 4.43 -0.16
C GLY A 163 21.07 5.29 0.95
N LYS A 164 19.76 5.47 0.93
CA LYS A 164 19.00 6.25 1.92
C LYS A 164 18.12 5.31 2.74
N ASP A 165 17.88 5.67 4.00
CA ASP A 165 17.02 4.87 4.88
C ASP A 165 15.54 5.22 4.69
N LEU A 166 14.71 4.19 4.73
CA LEU A 166 13.27 4.32 4.97
C LEU A 166 13.11 4.67 6.46
N LEU A 167 12.39 5.76 6.73
CA LEU A 167 12.12 6.20 8.10
C LEU A 167 10.74 5.72 8.53
N VAL A 168 10.65 5.26 9.77
CA VAL A 168 9.39 4.81 10.38
C VAL A 168 9.25 5.50 11.72
N VAL A 169 8.14 6.19 11.91
CA VAL A 169 7.75 6.81 13.17
C VAL A 169 6.43 6.19 13.60
N GLN A 170 6.37 5.78 14.85
CA GLN A 170 5.19 5.14 15.41
C GLN A 170 5.02 5.56 16.86
N ASP A 171 3.80 5.95 17.21
CA ASP A 171 3.36 6.16 18.59
C ASP A 171 2.03 5.41 18.85
N GLU A 172 1.35 5.72 19.94
CA GLU A 172 0.08 5.05 20.31
C GLU A 172 -1.06 5.36 19.33
N THR A 173 -1.03 6.52 18.69
CA THR A 173 -2.14 7.05 17.87
C THR A 173 -1.81 7.14 16.38
N HIS A 174 -0.53 7.10 16.03
CA HIS A 174 -0.05 7.40 14.69
C HIS A 174 1.00 6.41 14.21
N PHE A 175 0.97 6.15 12.92
CA PHE A 175 2.01 5.41 12.22
C PHE A 175 2.37 6.17 10.94
N GLU A 176 3.66 6.38 10.72
CA GLU A 176 4.18 7.10 9.58
C GLU A 176 5.38 6.39 8.97
N VAL A 177 5.41 6.34 7.66
CA VAL A 177 6.55 5.83 6.89
C VAL A 177 6.96 6.87 5.85
N SER A 178 8.24 7.20 5.83
CA SER A 178 8.83 8.18 4.93
C SER A 178 9.80 7.50 3.97
N ILE A 179 9.45 7.50 2.67
CA ILE A 179 10.19 6.85 1.59
C ILE A 179 11.01 7.90 0.84
N PRO A 180 12.32 7.71 0.61
CA PRO A 180 13.10 8.61 -0.21
C PRO A 180 12.68 8.55 -1.68
N ILE A 181 12.56 9.72 -2.31
CA ILE A 181 12.44 9.85 -3.76
C ILE A 181 13.83 9.68 -4.37
N ILE A 182 13.90 8.90 -5.43
CA ILE A 182 15.09 8.64 -6.22
C ILE A 182 14.99 9.51 -7.46
N THR A 183 16.02 10.32 -7.72
CA THR A 183 16.11 11.12 -8.92
C THR A 183 17.09 10.47 -9.91
N GLY A 184 16.61 10.15 -11.11
CA GLY A 184 17.46 9.70 -12.19
C GLY A 184 18.29 10.90 -12.76
N ASN A 185 19.54 10.66 -13.05
CA ASN A 185 20.38 11.62 -13.78
C ASN A 185 19.97 11.71 -15.24
#